data_a5416cf1f1e82c820422a561a3cc9d94
#
_entry.id   a5416cf1f1e82c820422a561a3cc9d94
#
_cell.length_a   1.000
_cell.length_b   1.000
_cell.length_c   1.000
_cell.angle_alpha   90.00
_cell.angle_beta   90.00
_cell.angle_gamma   90.00
#
_symmetry.space_group_name_H-M   'P 1'
#
loop_
_entity.id
_entity.type
_entity.pdbx_description
1 polymer ?
#
loop_
_entity_poly.entity_id
_entity_poly.type
_entity_poly.pdbx_seq_one_letter_code
_entity_poly.pdbx_strand_id
1 'polypeptide(L)'
;MLRLLVLLICLPLSAAVAAQQPLRIQQLQRCGDLLGEGPQRWCLRVQGLEQGKPAVWLGDQPLSETHVVRQGDTLTLTLDPPRQRSAPLWLEARGQRSNPVWLTRQRSHVLAAGPDEVAKNMDGLTTYLNLVSVLIEEHHDGLRQAQRIADKYGAQVVGAIAPLNVYQLRLPVHDLVQRDAMILRIGSETSVDAVIVEESAPERGEEGAVQVAKPPIDQAQEWAANRFMDALYYYQRRIPASKVPVKPLRIGVIERAVDFDAPAFMAYRGACGAGETCVYARDGDQAQSHGTQVTGILAGRGGEGAPGGFLTGLGKAAPGFEVIVERNADAGITANIAASVNLVEDGVRVLNWSWGIHRVGARDVRGDEVDSLVRSGLAMSGYEELLEEFFLWLRKAHPDVVVVNSAGNGASWSGRDEYRLPSSFITDQLLVVGGHQRSDQAVALESPTHVTKRRSSNVDMRVDISAAACIRPAPQGRVHCGTSYATPLVTATVAAMLSINPQLTPDQVRMLLRRSALTLGPQQDFEAMDAEDLTAPILPSERNGQLQHPDLGRSARLDMLRALDLAVQSRERVR
;
A
#
# COMPACT_ATOMS: atom_id res chain seq x y z
N MET A 1 -4.56 -2.56 86.10
CA MET A 1 -5.65 -2.55 85.15
C MET A 1 -5.20 -2.12 83.80
N LEU A 2 -4.84 -3.06 82.92
CA LEU A 2 -4.24 -2.82 81.58
C LEU A 2 -5.38 -2.99 80.56
N ARG A 3 -5.77 -1.92 79.86
CA ARG A 3 -6.77 -1.97 78.79
C ARG A 3 -6.07 -2.24 77.45
N LEU A 4 -6.34 -3.42 76.91
CA LEU A 4 -5.89 -3.81 75.56
C LEU A 4 -6.79 -3.14 74.51
N LEU A 5 -6.24 -2.29 73.70
CA LEU A 5 -6.94 -1.67 72.54
C LEU A 5 -6.70 -2.56 71.32
N VAL A 6 -7.73 -3.26 70.88
CA VAL A 6 -7.71 -4.04 69.61
C VAL A 6 -8.00 -3.10 68.46
N LEU A 7 -6.99 -2.80 67.65
CA LEU A 7 -7.14 -2.05 66.42
C LEU A 7 -7.56 -3.02 65.28
N LEU A 8 -8.83 -2.97 64.88
CA LEU A 8 -9.30 -3.65 63.66
C LEU A 8 -8.80 -2.88 62.45
N ILE A 9 -7.79 -3.42 61.73
CA ILE A 9 -7.36 -2.90 60.43
C ILE A 9 -8.32 -3.45 59.37
N CYS A 10 -9.26 -2.64 58.92
CA CYS A 10 -10.03 -2.89 57.71
C CYS A 10 -9.13 -2.63 56.50
N LEU A 11 -8.58 -3.68 55.90
CA LEU A 11 -7.95 -3.61 54.57
C LEU A 11 -9.05 -3.45 53.52
N PRO A 12 -9.05 -2.41 52.71
CA PRO A 12 -9.94 -2.35 51.56
C PRO A 12 -9.51 -3.43 50.56
N LEU A 13 -10.36 -4.41 50.28
CA LEU A 13 -10.26 -5.27 49.12
C LEU A 13 -10.49 -4.37 47.89
N SER A 14 -9.44 -3.82 47.35
CA SER A 14 -9.45 -3.25 45.99
C SER A 14 -9.59 -4.42 45.02
N ALA A 15 -10.81 -4.74 44.64
CA ALA A 15 -11.05 -5.59 43.48
C ALA A 15 -10.43 -4.88 42.30
N ALA A 16 -9.26 -5.35 41.89
CA ALA A 16 -8.67 -4.94 40.61
C ALA A 16 -9.68 -5.33 39.51
N VAL A 17 -10.44 -4.36 39.03
CA VAL A 17 -11.23 -4.54 37.80
C VAL A 17 -10.17 -4.80 36.70
N ALA A 18 -10.04 -6.07 36.31
CA ALA A 18 -9.21 -6.43 35.21
C ALA A 18 -9.68 -5.60 34.00
N ALA A 19 -8.79 -4.74 33.51
CA ALA A 19 -9.09 -3.90 32.35
C ALA A 19 -9.48 -4.82 31.18
N GLN A 20 -10.71 -4.70 30.74
CA GLN A 20 -11.27 -5.53 29.69
C GLN A 20 -10.50 -5.25 28.42
N GLN A 21 -9.91 -6.28 27.81
CA GLN A 21 -9.17 -6.13 26.55
C GLN A 21 -10.14 -5.66 25.45
N PRO A 22 -9.75 -4.68 24.63
CA PRO A 22 -10.60 -4.19 23.56
C PRO A 22 -10.83 -5.29 22.52
N LEU A 23 -12.05 -5.34 21.99
CA LEU A 23 -12.41 -6.27 20.91
C LEU A 23 -11.71 -5.89 19.62
N ARG A 24 -10.86 -6.78 19.03
CA ARG A 24 -10.06 -6.50 17.85
C ARG A 24 -9.99 -7.68 16.90
N ILE A 25 -10.14 -7.42 15.61
CA ILE A 25 -9.81 -8.38 14.55
C ILE A 25 -8.33 -8.21 14.21
N GLN A 26 -7.52 -9.18 14.65
CA GLN A 26 -6.08 -9.18 14.43
C GLN A 26 -5.71 -9.75 13.06
N GLN A 27 -6.43 -10.76 12.60
CA GLN A 27 -6.18 -11.43 11.34
C GLN A 27 -7.48 -11.82 10.67
N LEU A 28 -7.54 -11.64 9.37
CA LEU A 28 -8.58 -12.14 8.48
C LEU A 28 -7.89 -12.87 7.33
N GLN A 29 -8.19 -14.14 7.15
CA GLN A 29 -7.62 -14.95 6.06
C GLN A 29 -8.65 -15.92 5.52
N ARG A 30 -8.51 -16.30 4.26
CA ARG A 30 -9.28 -17.41 3.71
C ARG A 30 -8.79 -18.73 4.30
N CYS A 31 -9.71 -19.65 4.54
CA CYS A 31 -9.41 -20.98 5.06
C CYS A 31 -10.32 -22.03 4.40
N GLY A 32 -9.88 -23.28 4.41
CA GLY A 32 -10.58 -24.37 3.76
C GLY A 32 -10.16 -24.55 2.29
N ASP A 33 -11.08 -24.99 1.45
CA ASP A 33 -10.82 -25.13 0.02
C ASP A 33 -10.76 -23.75 -0.64
N LEU A 34 -9.57 -23.34 -1.08
CA LEU A 34 -9.29 -22.02 -1.61
C LEU A 34 -9.63 -21.90 -3.10
N LEU A 35 -9.64 -23.03 -3.82
CA LEU A 35 -9.84 -23.10 -5.27
C LEU A 35 -11.25 -23.54 -5.65
N GLY A 36 -11.97 -24.18 -4.73
CA GLY A 36 -13.31 -24.71 -4.96
C GLY A 36 -14.36 -23.63 -5.23
N GLU A 37 -15.38 -24.01 -6.01
CA GLU A 37 -16.52 -23.14 -6.30
C GLU A 37 -17.53 -23.03 -5.12
N GLY A 38 -17.33 -23.80 -4.07
CA GLY A 38 -18.18 -23.88 -2.89
C GLY A 38 -18.21 -22.61 -2.04
N PRO A 39 -18.89 -22.68 -0.87
CA PRO A 39 -18.97 -21.59 0.09
C PRO A 39 -17.57 -21.16 0.54
N GLN A 40 -17.35 -19.85 0.53
CA GLN A 40 -16.08 -19.30 1.00
C GLN A 40 -15.99 -19.35 2.51
N ARG A 41 -14.88 -19.84 3.05
CA ARG A 41 -14.59 -19.83 4.48
C ARG A 41 -13.54 -18.80 4.81
N TRP A 42 -13.80 -18.02 5.84
CA TRP A 42 -12.92 -16.99 6.35
C TRP A 42 -12.62 -17.24 7.82
N CYS A 43 -11.36 -17.27 8.17
CA CYS A 43 -10.88 -17.44 9.53
C CYS A 43 -10.42 -16.11 10.08
N LEU A 44 -11.01 -15.70 11.21
CA LEU A 44 -10.65 -14.49 11.92
C LEU A 44 -9.98 -14.85 13.23
N ARG A 45 -8.82 -14.29 13.52
CA ARG A 45 -8.25 -14.29 14.86
C ARG A 45 -8.67 -12.99 15.56
N VAL A 46 -9.28 -13.14 16.73
CA VAL A 46 -9.92 -12.04 17.45
C VAL A 46 -9.36 -11.94 18.86
N GLN A 47 -8.92 -10.75 19.24
CA GLN A 47 -8.52 -10.42 20.61
C GLN A 47 -9.71 -9.83 21.37
N GLY A 48 -9.75 -10.04 22.70
CA GLY A 48 -10.80 -9.50 23.56
C GLY A 48 -12.15 -10.23 23.42
N LEU A 49 -12.18 -11.40 22.79
CA LEU A 49 -13.37 -12.21 22.64
C LEU A 49 -13.58 -13.05 23.91
N GLU A 50 -14.30 -12.50 24.86
CA GLU A 50 -14.70 -13.23 26.07
C GLU A 50 -15.78 -14.31 25.79
N GLN A 51 -16.30 -14.98 26.82
CA GLN A 51 -17.32 -16.01 26.64
C GLN A 51 -18.56 -15.48 25.90
N GLY A 52 -18.99 -16.19 24.85
CA GLY A 52 -20.12 -15.88 24.00
C GLY A 52 -19.74 -15.76 22.51
N LYS A 53 -20.75 -15.72 21.64
CA LYS A 53 -20.57 -15.43 20.23
C LYS A 53 -20.76 -13.92 20.00
N PRO A 54 -19.84 -13.23 19.30
CA PRO A 54 -20.08 -11.86 18.90
C PRO A 54 -21.11 -11.81 17.77
N ALA A 55 -21.84 -10.72 17.67
CA ALA A 55 -22.55 -10.39 16.44
C ALA A 55 -21.52 -10.02 15.36
N VAL A 56 -21.65 -10.61 14.18
CA VAL A 56 -20.79 -10.36 13.02
C VAL A 56 -21.59 -9.57 12.01
N TRP A 57 -21.05 -8.44 11.60
CA TRP A 57 -21.68 -7.54 10.64
C TRP A 57 -20.88 -7.52 9.33
N LEU A 58 -21.57 -7.62 8.20
CA LEU A 58 -20.99 -7.46 6.86
C LEU A 58 -21.77 -6.35 6.13
N GLY A 59 -21.12 -5.22 5.93
CA GLY A 59 -21.82 -4.01 5.55
C GLY A 59 -22.84 -3.62 6.62
N ASP A 60 -24.05 -3.32 6.22
CA ASP A 60 -25.15 -2.93 7.13
C ASP A 60 -26.00 -4.14 7.62
N GLN A 61 -25.56 -5.37 7.33
CA GLN A 61 -26.33 -6.57 7.62
C GLN A 61 -25.61 -7.47 8.64
N PRO A 62 -26.30 -7.91 9.72
CA PRO A 62 -25.76 -8.91 10.60
C PRO A 62 -25.73 -10.27 9.89
N LEU A 63 -24.65 -11.02 10.07
CA LEU A 63 -24.56 -12.40 9.61
C LEU A 63 -25.34 -13.31 10.57
N SER A 64 -26.05 -14.28 9.99
CA SER A 64 -26.76 -15.30 10.76
C SER A 64 -25.77 -16.12 11.61
N GLU A 65 -26.16 -16.50 12.82
CA GLU A 65 -25.35 -17.34 13.72
C GLU A 65 -24.94 -18.70 13.12
N THR A 66 -25.70 -19.20 12.16
CA THR A 66 -25.41 -20.46 11.44
C THR A 66 -24.16 -20.35 10.57
N HIS A 67 -23.77 -19.14 10.18
CA HIS A 67 -22.59 -18.87 9.37
C HIS A 67 -21.33 -18.59 10.20
N VAL A 68 -21.43 -18.59 11.52
CA VAL A 68 -20.34 -18.24 12.44
C VAL A 68 -20.05 -19.39 13.38
N VAL A 69 -18.87 -19.97 13.28
CA VAL A 69 -18.38 -21.01 14.19
C VAL A 69 -17.21 -20.44 14.99
N ARG A 70 -17.27 -20.57 16.32
CA ARG A 70 -16.21 -20.13 17.23
C ARG A 70 -15.40 -21.30 17.76
N GLN A 71 -14.07 -21.17 17.72
CA GLN A 71 -13.12 -22.08 18.36
C GLN A 71 -12.05 -21.25 19.09
N GLY A 72 -12.19 -21.09 20.41
CA GLY A 72 -11.31 -20.22 21.21
C GLY A 72 -11.38 -18.76 20.73
N ASP A 73 -10.25 -18.20 20.34
CA ASP A 73 -10.11 -16.83 19.81
C ASP A 73 -10.27 -16.76 18.28
N THR A 74 -10.60 -17.88 17.65
CA THR A 74 -10.82 -17.95 16.21
C THR A 74 -12.30 -18.05 15.89
N LEU A 75 -12.75 -17.22 14.94
CA LEU A 75 -14.08 -17.30 14.34
C LEU A 75 -13.92 -17.78 12.90
N THR A 76 -14.69 -18.80 12.53
CA THR A 76 -14.83 -19.23 11.14
C THR A 76 -16.15 -18.74 10.59
N LEU A 77 -16.09 -17.95 9.52
CA LEU A 77 -17.27 -17.49 8.78
C LEU A 77 -17.43 -18.35 7.53
N THR A 78 -18.63 -18.83 7.28
CA THR A 78 -18.98 -19.54 6.04
C THR A 78 -19.94 -18.65 5.25
N LEU A 79 -19.54 -18.24 4.04
CA LEU A 79 -20.28 -17.32 3.20
C LEU A 79 -20.67 -18.01 1.90
N ASP A 80 -21.97 -18.11 1.65
CA ASP A 80 -22.49 -18.72 0.43
C ASP A 80 -22.21 -17.85 -0.82
N PRO A 81 -21.87 -18.45 -1.96
CA PRO A 81 -21.85 -17.74 -3.24
C PRO A 81 -23.29 -17.51 -3.73
N PRO A 82 -23.59 -16.57 -4.59
CA PRO A 82 -22.93 -15.38 -5.10
C PRO A 82 -23.60 -14.05 -4.70
N ARG A 83 -24.45 -14.02 -3.67
CA ARG A 83 -25.34 -12.89 -3.37
C ARG A 83 -24.73 -11.79 -2.51
N GLN A 84 -23.56 -12.01 -1.93
CA GLN A 84 -22.93 -11.03 -1.05
C GLN A 84 -21.82 -10.29 -1.78
N ARG A 85 -21.85 -8.96 -1.72
CA ARG A 85 -20.80 -8.10 -2.26
C ARG A 85 -19.67 -7.97 -1.23
N SER A 86 -18.48 -7.65 -1.71
CA SER A 86 -17.38 -7.24 -0.82
C SER A 86 -17.81 -6.03 -0.01
N ALA A 87 -17.54 -6.06 1.29
CA ALA A 87 -18.04 -5.07 2.24
C ALA A 87 -17.15 -5.00 3.50
N PRO A 88 -17.25 -3.92 4.28
CA PRO A 88 -16.63 -3.85 5.58
C PRO A 88 -17.22 -4.92 6.52
N LEU A 89 -16.36 -5.56 7.30
CA LEU A 89 -16.71 -6.53 8.33
C LEU A 89 -16.25 -6.02 9.68
N TRP A 90 -17.12 -6.12 10.69
CA TRP A 90 -16.78 -5.86 12.09
C TRP A 90 -17.53 -6.78 13.02
N LEU A 91 -17.05 -6.82 14.25
CA LEU A 91 -17.64 -7.59 15.33
C LEU A 91 -18.25 -6.66 16.34
N GLU A 92 -19.33 -7.11 16.97
CA GLU A 92 -19.95 -6.43 18.11
C GLU A 92 -20.18 -7.42 19.27
N ALA A 93 -19.66 -7.09 20.43
CA ALA A 93 -19.87 -7.86 21.65
C ALA A 93 -19.95 -6.92 22.85
N ARG A 94 -20.96 -7.08 23.71
CA ARG A 94 -21.14 -6.28 24.94
C ARG A 94 -21.05 -4.77 24.76
N GLY A 95 -21.59 -4.26 23.66
CA GLY A 95 -21.57 -2.84 23.36
C GLY A 95 -20.19 -2.33 22.87
N GLN A 96 -19.20 -3.20 22.72
CA GLN A 96 -17.93 -2.88 22.08
C GLN A 96 -17.96 -3.27 20.60
N ARG A 97 -17.38 -2.43 19.75
CA ARG A 97 -17.19 -2.68 18.34
C ARG A 97 -15.71 -2.87 18.03
N SER A 98 -15.39 -3.87 17.20
CA SER A 98 -14.02 -4.08 16.70
C SER A 98 -13.63 -3.02 15.65
N ASN A 99 -12.35 -2.99 15.30
CA ASN A 99 -11.90 -2.35 14.07
C ASN A 99 -12.63 -2.93 12.86
N PRO A 100 -12.94 -2.09 11.84
CA PRO A 100 -13.52 -2.55 10.60
C PRO A 100 -12.44 -3.07 9.64
N VAL A 101 -12.64 -4.27 9.11
CA VAL A 101 -11.78 -4.87 8.08
C VAL A 101 -12.56 -4.99 6.78
N TRP A 102 -11.88 -4.95 5.65
CA TRP A 102 -12.51 -5.22 4.36
C TRP A 102 -12.58 -6.74 4.12
N LEU A 103 -13.76 -7.26 3.86
CA LEU A 103 -13.94 -8.62 3.41
C LEU A 103 -14.20 -8.62 1.92
N THR A 104 -13.20 -9.03 1.15
CA THR A 104 -13.33 -9.20 -0.30
C THR A 104 -14.02 -10.52 -0.64
N ARG A 105 -14.86 -10.51 -1.67
CA ARG A 105 -15.47 -11.72 -2.24
C ARG A 105 -14.67 -12.27 -3.41
N GLN A 106 -13.64 -11.53 -3.84
CA GLN A 106 -12.76 -11.95 -4.91
C GLN A 106 -11.92 -13.15 -4.50
N ARG A 107 -11.39 -13.87 -5.47
CA ARG A 107 -10.80 -15.20 -5.23
C ARG A 107 -9.29 -15.25 -5.37
N SER A 108 -8.64 -14.17 -5.77
CA SER A 108 -7.19 -14.15 -5.87
C SER A 108 -6.56 -14.36 -4.49
N HIS A 109 -5.75 -15.40 -4.37
CA HIS A 109 -5.17 -15.80 -3.11
C HIS A 109 -3.90 -16.63 -3.32
N VAL A 110 -2.87 -16.36 -2.53
CA VAL A 110 -1.65 -17.16 -2.43
C VAL A 110 -1.28 -17.36 -0.95
N LEU A 111 -0.65 -18.48 -0.65
CA LEU A 111 -0.22 -18.84 0.69
C LEU A 111 1.14 -18.25 1.01
N ALA A 112 1.34 -17.83 2.24
CA ALA A 112 2.65 -17.58 2.82
C ALA A 112 3.32 -18.90 3.21
N ALA A 113 4.64 -18.97 3.05
CA ALA A 113 5.42 -20.10 3.56
C ALA A 113 5.47 -20.07 5.10
N GLY A 114 5.36 -21.23 5.71
CA GLY A 114 5.61 -21.38 7.13
C GLY A 114 7.10 -21.27 7.47
N PRO A 115 7.44 -21.18 8.78
CA PRO A 115 8.84 -21.07 9.20
C PRO A 115 9.74 -22.23 8.71
N ASP A 116 9.18 -23.43 8.57
CA ASP A 116 9.89 -24.62 8.10
C ASP A 116 9.90 -24.76 6.56
N GLU A 117 9.22 -23.84 5.86
CA GLU A 117 9.10 -23.83 4.41
C GLU A 117 9.96 -22.74 3.75
N VAL A 118 10.95 -22.23 4.48
CA VAL A 118 11.88 -21.19 4.00
C VAL A 118 13.32 -21.63 4.18
N ALA A 119 14.20 -21.12 3.31
CA ALA A 119 15.65 -21.36 3.39
C ALA A 119 16.41 -20.09 3.02
N LYS A 120 17.73 -20.09 3.26
CA LYS A 120 18.62 -19.03 2.78
C LYS A 120 19.21 -19.42 1.43
N ASN A 121 19.09 -18.54 0.43
CA ASN A 121 19.76 -18.70 -0.85
C ASN A 121 21.24 -18.26 -0.77
N MET A 122 21.97 -18.36 -1.89
CA MET A 122 23.39 -18.02 -1.96
C MET A 122 23.67 -16.52 -1.67
N ASP A 123 22.70 -15.64 -1.92
CA ASP A 123 22.79 -14.22 -1.63
C ASP A 123 22.42 -13.90 -0.17
N GLY A 124 22.16 -14.92 0.65
CA GLY A 124 21.74 -14.78 2.04
C GLY A 124 20.30 -14.31 2.24
N LEU A 125 19.51 -14.23 1.17
CA LEU A 125 18.10 -13.85 1.22
C LEU A 125 17.25 -15.05 1.67
N THR A 126 16.19 -14.78 2.39
CA THR A 126 15.20 -15.81 2.74
C THR A 126 14.31 -16.06 1.53
N THR A 127 14.23 -17.32 1.08
CA THR A 127 13.42 -17.73 -0.06
C THR A 127 12.48 -18.85 0.33
N TYR A 128 11.34 -18.96 -0.35
CA TYR A 128 10.42 -20.07 -0.15
C TYR A 128 11.02 -21.36 -0.69
N LEU A 129 10.89 -22.41 0.09
CA LEU A 129 11.50 -23.71 -0.22
C LEU A 129 10.61 -24.52 -1.17
N ASN A 130 9.33 -24.62 -0.88
CA ASN A 130 8.42 -25.53 -1.56
C ASN A 130 7.19 -24.84 -2.18
N LEU A 131 7.06 -23.53 -2.07
CA LEU A 131 5.99 -22.76 -2.70
C LEU A 131 6.56 -21.92 -3.85
N VAL A 132 6.03 -22.14 -5.05
CA VAL A 132 6.34 -21.34 -6.25
C VAL A 132 5.04 -20.98 -6.94
N SER A 133 5.03 -19.88 -7.69
CA SER A 133 3.89 -19.55 -8.55
C SER A 133 4.29 -19.76 -10.01
N VAL A 134 3.35 -20.27 -10.81
CA VAL A 134 3.53 -20.45 -12.26
C VAL A 134 2.58 -19.49 -12.98
N LEU A 135 3.11 -18.77 -13.94
CA LEU A 135 2.36 -17.98 -14.90
C LEU A 135 2.10 -18.89 -16.11
N ILE A 136 0.83 -19.09 -16.43
CA ILE A 136 0.40 -19.88 -17.57
C ILE A 136 0.07 -18.96 -18.73
N GLU A 137 0.51 -19.29 -19.94
CA GLU A 137 0.23 -18.53 -21.15
C GLU A 137 -1.26 -18.23 -21.35
N GLU A 138 -1.62 -17.03 -21.81
CA GLU A 138 -2.99 -16.49 -21.89
C GLU A 138 -3.99 -17.40 -22.68
N HIS A 139 -3.52 -18.10 -23.70
CA HIS A 139 -4.40 -18.88 -24.58
C HIS A 139 -4.73 -20.28 -24.03
N HIS A 140 -4.22 -20.63 -22.88
CA HIS A 140 -4.52 -21.88 -22.19
C HIS A 140 -5.59 -21.70 -21.10
N ASP A 141 -6.31 -22.79 -20.81
CA ASP A 141 -7.09 -22.91 -19.58
C ASP A 141 -6.11 -23.05 -18.39
N GLY A 142 -5.85 -21.94 -17.72
CA GLY A 142 -4.77 -21.86 -16.74
C GLY A 142 -4.92 -22.81 -15.58
N LEU A 143 -6.11 -22.93 -14.98
CA LEU A 143 -6.33 -23.87 -13.87
C LEU A 143 -6.11 -25.31 -14.29
N ARG A 144 -6.60 -25.68 -15.48
CA ARG A 144 -6.42 -27.04 -16.02
C ARG A 144 -4.93 -27.33 -16.28
N GLN A 145 -4.20 -26.35 -16.83
CA GLN A 145 -2.76 -26.53 -17.06
C GLN A 145 -1.97 -26.59 -15.75
N ALA A 146 -2.26 -25.73 -14.79
CA ALA A 146 -1.64 -25.77 -13.48
C ALA A 146 -1.88 -27.11 -12.77
N GLN A 147 -3.10 -27.67 -12.87
CA GLN A 147 -3.42 -28.98 -12.32
C GLN A 147 -2.65 -30.09 -13.04
N ARG A 148 -2.57 -30.06 -14.38
CA ARG A 148 -1.79 -31.04 -15.17
C ARG A 148 -0.30 -30.99 -14.77
N ILE A 149 0.27 -29.80 -14.58
CA ILE A 149 1.65 -29.62 -14.14
C ILE A 149 1.82 -30.19 -12.73
N ALA A 150 0.91 -29.84 -11.82
CA ALA A 150 0.94 -30.36 -10.44
C ALA A 150 0.92 -31.87 -10.41
N ASP A 151 0.01 -32.53 -11.15
CA ASP A 151 -0.09 -33.98 -11.24
C ASP A 151 1.20 -34.62 -11.82
N LYS A 152 1.77 -34.00 -12.86
CA LYS A 152 3.01 -34.49 -13.51
C LYS A 152 4.22 -34.47 -12.57
N TYR A 153 4.31 -33.46 -11.70
CA TYR A 153 5.45 -33.26 -10.81
C TYR A 153 5.18 -33.65 -9.36
N GLY A 154 4.01 -34.24 -9.06
CA GLY A 154 3.62 -34.64 -7.70
C GLY A 154 3.39 -33.41 -6.77
N ALA A 155 3.11 -32.28 -7.33
CA ALA A 155 2.82 -31.04 -6.62
C ALA A 155 1.31 -30.88 -6.35
N GLN A 156 0.93 -29.81 -5.66
CA GLN A 156 -0.46 -29.45 -5.39
C GLN A 156 -0.69 -27.99 -5.75
N VAL A 157 -1.81 -27.66 -6.41
CA VAL A 157 -2.24 -26.28 -6.61
C VAL A 157 -2.85 -25.78 -5.29
N VAL A 158 -2.28 -24.74 -4.70
CA VAL A 158 -2.65 -24.26 -3.36
C VAL A 158 -3.09 -22.78 -3.35
N GLY A 159 -2.91 -22.07 -4.44
CA GLY A 159 -3.33 -20.68 -4.59
C GLY A 159 -3.53 -20.31 -6.05
N ALA A 160 -4.19 -19.19 -6.31
CA ALA A 160 -4.41 -18.68 -7.65
C ALA A 160 -4.62 -17.16 -7.67
N ILE A 161 -4.17 -16.55 -8.76
CA ILE A 161 -4.57 -15.21 -9.21
C ILE A 161 -5.16 -15.40 -10.61
N ALA A 162 -6.37 -15.96 -10.63
CA ALA A 162 -7.00 -16.42 -11.88
C ALA A 162 -7.11 -15.34 -12.97
N PRO A 163 -7.40 -14.05 -12.67
CA PRO A 163 -7.39 -13.00 -13.69
C PRO A 163 -6.06 -12.80 -14.40
N LEU A 164 -4.95 -13.21 -13.78
CA LEU A 164 -3.59 -13.12 -14.34
C LEU A 164 -3.06 -14.49 -14.81
N ASN A 165 -3.87 -15.52 -14.78
CA ASN A 165 -3.45 -16.88 -15.11
C ASN A 165 -2.28 -17.42 -14.27
N VAL A 166 -2.14 -16.93 -13.03
CA VAL A 166 -1.08 -17.30 -12.08
C VAL A 166 -1.61 -18.30 -11.06
N TYR A 167 -0.88 -19.40 -10.85
CA TYR A 167 -1.25 -20.47 -9.92
C TYR A 167 -0.09 -20.84 -9.02
N GLN A 168 -0.34 -20.90 -7.71
CA GLN A 168 0.68 -21.27 -6.74
C GLN A 168 0.70 -22.79 -6.54
N LEU A 169 1.88 -23.37 -6.66
CA LEU A 169 2.14 -24.79 -6.49
C LEU A 169 2.93 -25.05 -5.20
N ARG A 170 2.52 -26.08 -4.47
CA ARG A 170 3.31 -26.67 -3.40
C ARG A 170 4.07 -27.88 -3.95
N LEU A 171 5.37 -27.75 -4.01
CA LEU A 171 6.28 -28.77 -4.57
C LEU A 171 6.66 -29.82 -3.53
N PRO A 172 6.83 -31.09 -3.89
CA PRO A 172 7.31 -32.17 -3.00
C PRO A 172 8.84 -32.13 -2.88
N VAL A 173 9.40 -31.02 -2.41
CA VAL A 173 10.85 -30.80 -2.30
C VAL A 173 11.25 -30.46 -0.87
N HIS A 174 12.49 -30.77 -0.49
CA HIS A 174 12.99 -30.59 0.87
C HIS A 174 14.25 -29.72 0.95
N ASP A 175 14.84 -29.34 -0.18
CA ASP A 175 16.00 -28.44 -0.25
C ASP A 175 15.96 -27.56 -1.50
N LEU A 176 16.83 -26.54 -1.54
CA LEU A 176 16.87 -25.57 -2.65
C LEU A 176 17.37 -26.21 -3.96
N VAL A 177 18.21 -27.23 -3.90
CA VAL A 177 18.73 -27.90 -5.11
C VAL A 177 17.61 -28.66 -5.82
N GLN A 178 16.77 -29.37 -5.05
CA GLN A 178 15.59 -30.07 -5.58
C GLN A 178 14.57 -29.05 -6.13
N ARG A 179 14.33 -27.93 -5.39
CA ARG A 179 13.45 -26.87 -5.84
C ARG A 179 13.91 -26.29 -7.16
N ASP A 180 15.16 -25.89 -7.27
CA ASP A 180 15.68 -25.21 -8.45
C ASP A 180 15.69 -26.16 -9.67
N ALA A 181 16.01 -27.44 -9.47
CA ALA A 181 15.87 -28.43 -10.51
C ALA A 181 14.41 -28.63 -10.97
N MET A 182 13.46 -28.54 -10.06
CA MET A 182 12.03 -28.65 -10.39
C MET A 182 11.53 -27.41 -11.10
N ILE A 183 11.94 -26.21 -10.67
CA ILE A 183 11.64 -24.94 -11.33
C ILE A 183 12.07 -24.96 -12.79
N LEU A 184 13.30 -25.43 -13.08
CA LEU A 184 13.79 -25.54 -14.46
C LEU A 184 12.95 -26.50 -15.32
N ARG A 185 12.47 -27.60 -14.74
CA ARG A 185 11.60 -28.56 -15.45
C ARG A 185 10.20 -27.95 -15.69
N ILE A 186 9.62 -27.29 -14.70
CA ILE A 186 8.31 -26.64 -14.82
C ILE A 186 8.40 -25.51 -15.84
N GLY A 187 9.44 -24.69 -15.77
CA GLY A 187 9.67 -23.59 -16.72
C GLY A 187 9.94 -24.05 -18.16
N SER A 188 10.21 -25.35 -18.38
CA SER A 188 10.34 -25.92 -19.72
C SER A 188 9.01 -26.42 -20.32
N GLU A 189 7.91 -26.39 -19.55
CA GLU A 189 6.58 -26.73 -20.07
C GLU A 189 6.12 -25.65 -21.06
N THR A 190 5.57 -26.06 -22.19
CA THR A 190 5.16 -25.16 -23.27
C THR A 190 4.01 -24.24 -22.93
N SER A 191 3.31 -24.49 -21.82
CA SER A 191 2.22 -23.67 -21.31
C SER A 191 2.63 -22.73 -20.17
N VAL A 192 3.93 -22.67 -19.83
CA VAL A 192 4.45 -21.87 -18.73
C VAL A 192 5.31 -20.74 -19.27
N ASP A 193 4.89 -19.49 -19.04
CA ASP A 193 5.67 -18.31 -19.35
C ASP A 193 6.77 -18.06 -18.32
N ALA A 194 6.42 -18.17 -17.04
CA ALA A 194 7.36 -17.92 -15.95
C ALA A 194 7.09 -18.78 -14.71
N VAL A 195 8.15 -19.01 -13.93
CA VAL A 195 8.06 -19.56 -12.59
C VAL A 195 8.56 -18.50 -11.61
N ILE A 196 7.71 -18.12 -10.67
CA ILE A 196 7.94 -17.04 -9.72
C ILE A 196 8.33 -17.63 -8.38
N VAL A 197 9.48 -17.20 -7.87
CA VAL A 197 10.01 -17.59 -6.56
C VAL A 197 9.88 -16.42 -5.60
N GLU A 198 9.32 -16.67 -4.42
CA GLU A 198 9.23 -15.67 -3.39
C GLU A 198 10.52 -15.55 -2.58
N GLU A 199 10.96 -14.31 -2.40
CA GLU A 199 12.08 -13.97 -1.54
C GLU A 199 11.73 -12.82 -0.61
N SER A 200 12.33 -12.82 0.58
CA SER A 200 12.29 -11.69 1.50
C SER A 200 13.70 -11.32 1.95
N ALA A 201 14.05 -10.06 1.85
CA ALA A 201 15.17 -9.54 2.60
C ALA A 201 14.77 -9.38 4.07
N PRO A 202 15.69 -9.55 5.03
CA PRO A 202 15.41 -9.09 6.38
C PRO A 202 14.99 -7.62 6.28
N GLU A 203 13.84 -7.29 6.88
CA GLU A 203 13.50 -5.89 7.08
C GLU A 203 14.58 -5.32 8.00
N ARG A 204 15.64 -4.79 7.42
CA ARG A 204 16.47 -3.83 8.14
C ARG A 204 15.51 -2.67 8.38
N GLY A 205 15.12 -2.47 9.62
CA GLY A 205 14.30 -1.35 10.00
C GLY A 205 14.85 -0.11 9.30
N GLU A 206 14.02 0.87 9.00
CA GLU A 206 14.41 2.14 8.35
C GLU A 206 15.53 2.90 9.09
N GLU A 207 16.33 2.20 9.87
CA GLU A 207 17.48 2.67 10.64
C GLU A 207 18.65 3.13 9.78
N GLY A 208 18.62 2.90 8.48
CA GLY A 208 19.71 3.27 7.56
C GLY A 208 19.87 4.76 7.29
N ALA A 209 19.03 5.63 7.79
CA ALA A 209 19.19 7.06 7.67
C ALA A 209 18.97 7.78 8.99
N VAL A 210 19.83 7.55 9.95
CA VAL A 210 20.04 8.52 11.04
C VAL A 210 20.64 9.77 10.41
N GLN A 211 19.81 10.59 9.80
CA GLN A 211 20.18 11.97 9.55
C GLN A 211 20.24 12.66 10.90
N VAL A 212 21.45 13.02 11.28
CA VAL A 212 21.74 13.95 12.37
C VAL A 212 20.76 15.12 12.26
N ALA A 213 20.06 15.36 13.34
CA ALA A 213 19.00 16.34 13.47
C ALA A 213 19.41 17.72 12.93
N LYS A 214 19.02 18.00 11.70
CA LYS A 214 18.74 19.39 11.29
C LYS A 214 17.43 19.83 11.97
N PRO A 215 17.10 21.13 12.01
CA PRO A 215 16.01 21.65 12.82
C PRO A 215 14.74 20.82 12.72
N PRO A 216 13.90 20.80 13.74
CA PRO A 216 12.76 19.89 13.81
C PRO A 216 11.87 20.08 12.57
N ILE A 217 11.71 19.02 11.79
CA ILE A 217 10.82 19.02 10.62
C ILE A 217 9.40 19.29 11.11
N ASP A 218 8.83 20.35 10.61
CA ASP A 218 7.42 20.71 10.79
C ASP A 218 6.63 20.11 9.61
N GLN A 219 5.83 19.10 9.88
CA GLN A 219 5.03 18.40 8.87
C GLN A 219 4.07 19.35 8.13
N ALA A 220 3.50 20.32 8.83
CA ALA A 220 2.61 21.29 8.20
C ALA A 220 3.35 22.15 7.17
N GLN A 221 4.59 22.52 7.46
CA GLN A 221 5.44 23.25 6.53
C GLN A 221 5.92 22.39 5.36
N GLU A 222 6.24 21.10 5.59
CA GLU A 222 6.56 20.17 4.51
C GLU A 222 5.38 20.04 3.54
N TRP A 223 4.18 19.85 4.07
CA TRP A 223 2.96 19.74 3.25
C TRP A 223 2.54 21.06 2.60
N ALA A 224 2.85 22.21 3.23
CA ALA A 224 2.62 23.52 2.63
C ALA A 224 3.39 23.70 1.31
N ALA A 225 4.54 23.06 1.17
CA ALA A 225 5.30 23.02 -0.09
C ALA A 225 4.52 22.38 -1.26
N ASN A 226 3.52 21.56 -0.98
CA ASN A 226 2.59 21.00 -1.96
C ASN A 226 1.22 21.70 -1.98
N ARG A 227 1.06 22.85 -1.33
CA ARG A 227 -0.21 23.61 -1.20
C ARG A 227 -1.35 22.78 -0.61
N PHE A 228 -1.04 21.94 0.35
CA PHE A 228 -1.98 21.00 0.97
C PHE A 228 -3.23 21.72 1.52
N MET A 229 -3.06 22.72 2.37
CA MET A 229 -4.18 23.44 2.98
C MET A 229 -4.98 24.25 1.96
N ASP A 230 -4.30 24.87 0.99
CA ASP A 230 -4.96 25.61 -0.08
C ASP A 230 -5.85 24.69 -0.93
N ALA A 231 -5.36 23.49 -1.21
CA ALA A 231 -6.11 22.47 -1.94
C ALA A 231 -7.34 21.97 -1.15
N LEU A 232 -7.23 21.81 0.17
CA LEU A 232 -8.37 21.46 1.03
C LEU A 232 -9.46 22.53 0.96
N TYR A 233 -9.09 23.78 1.19
CA TYR A 233 -10.04 24.91 1.14
C TYR A 233 -10.65 25.09 -0.24
N TYR A 234 -9.85 24.92 -1.29
CA TYR A 234 -10.34 24.98 -2.66
C TYR A 234 -11.41 23.91 -2.91
N TYR A 235 -11.12 22.65 -2.57
CA TYR A 235 -12.05 21.54 -2.75
C TYR A 235 -13.36 21.77 -1.99
N GLN A 236 -13.28 22.09 -0.71
CA GLN A 236 -14.46 22.36 0.13
C GLN A 236 -15.36 23.46 -0.41
N ARG A 237 -14.78 24.49 -1.03
CA ARG A 237 -15.55 25.60 -1.61
C ARG A 237 -16.13 25.31 -2.99
N ARG A 238 -15.42 24.52 -3.79
CA ARG A 238 -15.78 24.28 -5.19
C ARG A 238 -16.62 23.02 -5.39
N ILE A 239 -16.49 22.03 -4.53
CA ILE A 239 -17.17 20.75 -4.64
C ILE A 239 -18.19 20.63 -3.50
N PRO A 240 -19.45 21.06 -3.73
CA PRO A 240 -20.48 20.98 -2.70
C PRO A 240 -20.83 19.51 -2.42
N ALA A 241 -21.24 19.24 -1.19
CA ALA A 241 -21.79 17.94 -0.82
C ALA A 241 -22.99 17.60 -1.72
N SER A 242 -23.03 16.36 -2.23
CA SER A 242 -24.16 15.92 -3.04
C SER A 242 -25.42 15.78 -2.17
N LYS A 243 -26.55 16.23 -2.69
CA LYS A 243 -27.86 15.97 -2.08
C LYS A 243 -28.37 14.55 -2.32
N VAL A 244 -27.75 13.84 -3.26
CA VAL A 244 -28.09 12.46 -3.61
C VAL A 244 -26.94 11.56 -3.17
N PRO A 245 -27.20 10.41 -2.57
CA PRO A 245 -26.18 9.43 -2.26
C PRO A 245 -25.40 9.03 -3.53
N VAL A 246 -24.10 9.26 -3.51
CA VAL A 246 -23.20 8.85 -4.60
C VAL A 246 -22.30 7.76 -4.07
N LYS A 247 -22.02 6.76 -4.88
CA LYS A 247 -21.11 5.66 -4.52
C LYS A 247 -19.74 6.24 -4.16
N PRO A 248 -19.15 5.90 -2.99
CA PRO A 248 -17.85 6.41 -2.60
C PRO A 248 -16.75 5.96 -3.56
N LEU A 249 -15.74 6.81 -3.72
CA LEU A 249 -14.54 6.46 -4.47
C LEU A 249 -13.66 5.58 -3.60
N ARG A 250 -13.26 4.42 -4.13
CA ARG A 250 -12.42 3.47 -3.42
C ARG A 250 -10.96 3.65 -3.74
N ILE A 251 -10.14 3.66 -2.69
CA ILE A 251 -8.68 3.72 -2.74
C ILE A 251 -8.14 2.47 -2.06
N GLY A 252 -7.30 1.72 -2.75
CA GLY A 252 -6.59 0.57 -2.18
C GLY A 252 -5.20 0.96 -1.70
N VAL A 253 -4.82 0.49 -0.53
CA VAL A 253 -3.49 0.70 0.05
C VAL A 253 -2.88 -0.66 0.35
N ILE A 254 -1.77 -0.99 -0.30
CA ILE A 254 -1.07 -2.26 -0.06
C ILE A 254 -0.06 -2.05 1.06
N GLU A 255 -0.55 -2.28 2.28
CA GLU A 255 0.22 -2.09 3.52
C GLU A 255 -0.18 -3.10 4.59
N ARG A 256 0.65 -3.24 5.63
CA ARG A 256 0.49 -4.29 6.62
C ARG A 256 -0.72 -4.12 7.53
N ALA A 257 -0.86 -3.02 8.20
CA ALA A 257 -1.92 -2.80 9.17
C ALA A 257 -2.09 -1.31 9.46
N VAL A 258 -3.16 -0.99 10.16
CA VAL A 258 -3.40 0.34 10.74
C VAL A 258 -3.65 0.16 12.22
N ASP A 259 -3.02 0.97 13.04
CA ASP A 259 -3.29 1.04 14.48
C ASP A 259 -4.54 1.88 14.73
N PHE A 260 -5.65 1.20 15.02
CA PHE A 260 -6.91 1.85 15.35
C PHE A 260 -6.98 2.39 16.78
N ASP A 261 -5.95 2.21 17.61
CA ASP A 261 -5.83 2.91 18.89
C ASP A 261 -5.09 4.24 18.75
N ALA A 262 -4.38 4.44 17.65
CA ALA A 262 -3.78 5.72 17.35
C ALA A 262 -4.87 6.82 17.25
N PRO A 263 -4.66 8.01 17.84
CA PRO A 263 -5.66 9.10 17.84
C PRO A 263 -6.21 9.43 16.46
N ALA A 264 -5.38 9.30 15.42
CA ALA A 264 -5.78 9.55 14.03
C ALA A 264 -6.79 8.53 13.48
N PHE A 265 -6.96 7.36 14.11
CA PHE A 265 -7.78 6.27 13.59
C PHE A 265 -8.87 5.78 14.53
N MET A 266 -8.85 6.12 15.82
CA MET A 266 -9.85 5.67 16.80
C MET A 266 -11.30 5.90 16.35
N ALA A 267 -11.57 7.02 15.71
CA ALA A 267 -12.91 7.37 15.26
C ALA A 267 -13.44 6.43 14.14
N TYR A 268 -12.56 5.73 13.43
CA TYR A 268 -12.97 4.77 12.39
C TYR A 268 -13.45 3.42 12.91
N ARG A 269 -13.35 3.18 14.22
CA ARG A 269 -14.04 2.05 14.86
C ARG A 269 -15.55 2.25 14.88
N GLY A 270 -16.04 3.49 14.81
CA GLY A 270 -17.45 3.81 14.69
C GLY A 270 -18.03 3.52 13.31
N ALA A 271 -19.35 3.70 13.17
CA ALA A 271 -20.00 3.65 11.88
C ALA A 271 -19.53 4.79 10.99
N CYS A 272 -19.33 4.50 9.73
CA CYS A 272 -18.95 5.49 8.73
C CYS A 272 -20.20 6.05 8.06
N GLY A 273 -20.34 7.36 8.05
CA GLY A 273 -21.50 8.05 7.45
C GLY A 273 -21.36 8.22 5.93
N ALA A 274 -22.48 8.34 5.26
CA ALA A 274 -22.50 8.63 3.83
C ALA A 274 -21.78 9.96 3.52
N GLY A 275 -20.92 9.97 2.53
CA GLY A 275 -20.13 11.12 2.11
C GLY A 275 -18.90 11.40 2.98
N GLU A 276 -18.64 10.59 4.00
CA GLU A 276 -17.43 10.68 4.81
C GLU A 276 -16.29 9.84 4.23
N THR A 277 -15.08 10.11 4.71
CA THR A 277 -13.93 9.23 4.47
C THR A 277 -13.94 8.10 5.49
N CYS A 278 -13.88 6.86 5.01
CA CYS A 278 -13.87 5.64 5.82
C CYS A 278 -12.54 4.92 5.65
N VAL A 279 -12.07 4.23 6.69
CA VAL A 279 -10.87 3.41 6.64
C VAL A 279 -11.21 1.99 7.10
N TYR A 280 -10.85 1.01 6.30
CA TYR A 280 -11.03 -0.40 6.56
C TYR A 280 -9.68 -1.09 6.54
N ALA A 281 -9.23 -1.60 7.69
CA ALA A 281 -7.94 -2.26 7.81
C ALA A 281 -7.91 -3.17 9.03
N ARG A 282 -7.01 -4.12 9.04
CA ARG A 282 -6.74 -4.94 10.20
C ARG A 282 -5.88 -4.19 11.21
N ASP A 283 -6.09 -4.45 12.50
CA ASP A 283 -5.12 -4.09 13.53
C ASP A 283 -3.87 -4.95 13.36
N GLY A 284 -2.71 -4.37 13.53
CA GLY A 284 -1.46 -5.12 13.59
C GLY A 284 -1.18 -5.63 14.99
N ASP A 285 -0.69 -6.85 15.12
CA ASP A 285 -0.14 -7.38 16.39
C ASP A 285 1.11 -6.60 16.83
N GLN A 286 1.77 -6.01 15.89
CA GLN A 286 2.86 -5.07 16.10
C GLN A 286 2.47 -3.85 15.28
N ALA A 287 2.27 -2.74 15.96
CA ALA A 287 2.04 -1.44 15.34
C ALA A 287 3.28 -1.04 14.53
N GLN A 288 3.53 -1.75 13.44
CA GLN A 288 4.48 -1.28 12.47
C GLN A 288 3.94 0.04 11.95
N SER A 289 4.69 1.05 12.25
CA SER A 289 4.29 2.42 12.04
C SER A 289 4.02 2.76 10.58
N HIS A 290 4.62 2.01 9.63
CA HIS A 290 4.62 2.35 8.22
C HIS A 290 3.19 2.39 7.62
N GLY A 291 2.41 1.32 7.73
CA GLY A 291 1.03 1.29 7.21
C GLY A 291 0.11 2.32 7.88
N THR A 292 0.25 2.50 9.21
CA THR A 292 -0.47 3.55 9.95
C THR A 292 -0.09 4.95 9.45
N GLN A 293 1.18 5.20 9.19
CA GLN A 293 1.68 6.49 8.73
C GLN A 293 1.26 6.79 7.29
N VAL A 294 1.45 5.84 6.37
CA VAL A 294 1.03 5.96 4.96
C VAL A 294 -0.48 6.22 4.88
N THR A 295 -1.28 5.41 5.58
CA THR A 295 -2.74 5.59 5.62
C THR A 295 -3.12 6.90 6.32
N GLY A 296 -2.33 7.34 7.32
CA GLY A 296 -2.52 8.60 8.03
C GLY A 296 -2.41 9.82 7.13
N ILE A 297 -1.49 9.82 6.17
CA ILE A 297 -1.35 10.89 5.17
C ILE A 297 -2.58 10.95 4.25
N LEU A 298 -3.14 9.79 3.91
CA LEU A 298 -4.36 9.72 3.11
C LEU A 298 -5.59 10.16 3.90
N ALA A 299 -5.82 9.56 5.07
CA ALA A 299 -7.11 9.54 5.72
C ALA A 299 -7.04 9.59 7.27
N GLY A 300 -5.90 9.90 7.86
CA GLY A 300 -5.84 10.10 9.31
C GLY A 300 -6.70 11.28 9.75
N ARG A 301 -7.36 11.19 10.91
CA ARG A 301 -8.04 12.35 11.49
C ARG A 301 -7.02 13.27 12.16
N GLY A 302 -7.11 14.57 11.90
CA GLY A 302 -6.26 15.57 12.54
C GLY A 302 -6.57 15.67 14.04
N GLY A 303 -5.52 16.03 14.82
CA GLY A 303 -5.61 16.31 16.24
C GLY A 303 -5.04 17.69 16.56
N GLU A 304 -4.95 18.03 17.85
CA GLU A 304 -4.36 19.30 18.27
C GLU A 304 -2.92 19.45 17.71
N GLY A 305 -2.74 20.42 16.83
CA GLY A 305 -1.45 20.78 16.25
C GLY A 305 -0.92 19.91 15.12
N ALA A 306 -1.67 18.88 14.68
CA ALA A 306 -1.29 18.07 13.53
C ALA A 306 -2.36 18.10 12.43
N PRO A 307 -1.99 18.39 11.17
CA PRO A 307 -2.94 18.29 10.07
C PRO A 307 -3.36 16.82 9.89
N GLY A 308 -4.67 16.63 9.67
CA GLY A 308 -5.20 15.32 9.28
C GLY A 308 -4.81 14.92 7.87
N GLY A 309 -5.11 13.69 7.48
CA GLY A 309 -4.95 13.21 6.12
C GLY A 309 -5.83 13.99 5.13
N PHE A 310 -5.37 14.06 3.89
CA PHE A 310 -5.99 14.92 2.89
C PHE A 310 -7.46 14.58 2.64
N LEU A 311 -7.79 13.31 2.44
CA LEU A 311 -9.15 12.89 2.13
C LEU A 311 -10.13 13.15 3.28
N THR A 312 -9.68 12.97 4.52
CA THR A 312 -10.49 13.30 5.70
C THR A 312 -10.71 14.79 5.82
N GLY A 313 -9.69 15.59 5.51
CA GLY A 313 -9.77 17.06 5.49
C GLY A 313 -10.72 17.61 4.43
N LEU A 314 -11.05 16.86 3.38
CA LEU A 314 -12.04 17.27 2.37
C LEU A 314 -13.46 17.37 2.93
N GLY A 315 -13.71 16.77 4.10
CA GLY A 315 -14.98 16.84 4.79
C GLY A 315 -16.06 15.93 4.17
N LYS A 316 -17.34 16.28 4.42
CA LYS A 316 -18.46 15.59 3.78
C LYS A 316 -18.60 16.06 2.34
N ALA A 317 -17.80 15.46 1.48
CA ALA A 317 -17.87 15.69 0.05
C ALA A 317 -18.67 14.56 -0.61
N ALA A 318 -19.26 14.85 -1.73
CA ALA A 318 -19.74 13.79 -2.58
C ALA A 318 -18.63 13.46 -3.59
N PRO A 319 -18.24 12.20 -3.72
CA PRO A 319 -18.95 10.99 -3.27
C PRO A 319 -18.59 10.46 -1.87
N GLY A 320 -17.58 10.99 -1.19
CA GLY A 320 -16.92 10.36 -0.05
C GLY A 320 -15.83 9.39 -0.51
N PHE A 321 -15.08 8.85 0.44
CA PHE A 321 -13.94 7.99 0.12
C PHE A 321 -13.92 6.74 1.01
N GLU A 322 -13.64 5.60 0.41
CA GLU A 322 -13.36 4.35 1.13
C GLU A 322 -11.88 4.00 0.94
N VAL A 323 -11.09 4.11 1.98
CA VAL A 323 -9.69 3.70 2.00
C VAL A 323 -9.62 2.28 2.54
N ILE A 324 -9.20 1.35 1.70
CA ILE A 324 -9.13 -0.07 1.99
C ILE A 324 -7.67 -0.46 2.08
N VAL A 325 -7.22 -0.77 3.30
CA VAL A 325 -5.86 -1.21 3.54
C VAL A 325 -5.84 -2.72 3.54
N GLU A 326 -5.30 -3.29 2.51
CA GLU A 326 -5.18 -4.73 2.35
C GLU A 326 -3.73 -5.14 2.42
N ARG A 327 -3.51 -6.15 3.21
CA ARG A 327 -2.21 -6.70 3.33
C ARG A 327 -2.20 -8.16 2.99
N ASN A 328 -1.19 -8.46 2.23
CA ASN A 328 -0.76 -9.82 2.05
C ASN A 328 0.76 -9.96 2.25
N ALA A 329 1.33 -9.16 3.12
CA ALA A 329 2.76 -8.93 3.20
C ALA A 329 3.59 -10.12 3.66
N ASP A 330 2.98 -11.08 4.33
CA ASP A 330 3.74 -12.26 4.79
C ASP A 330 3.99 -13.26 3.66
N ALA A 331 3.30 -13.09 2.54
CA ALA A 331 3.39 -13.98 1.38
C ALA A 331 4.12 -13.34 0.17
N GLY A 332 4.82 -12.21 0.34
CA GLY A 332 5.70 -11.63 -0.66
C GLY A 332 5.01 -10.78 -1.73
N ILE A 333 5.68 -10.62 -2.87
CA ILE A 333 5.24 -9.76 -3.97
C ILE A 333 4.02 -10.34 -4.68
N THR A 334 3.99 -11.65 -4.90
CA THR A 334 2.83 -12.31 -5.53
C THR A 334 1.56 -12.08 -4.73
N ALA A 335 1.66 -12.04 -3.41
CA ALA A 335 0.53 -11.74 -2.54
C ALA A 335 0.10 -10.27 -2.59
N ASN A 336 1.03 -9.33 -2.75
CA ASN A 336 0.69 -7.92 -2.97
C ASN A 336 -0.08 -7.75 -4.29
N ILE A 337 0.28 -8.48 -5.32
CA ILE A 337 -0.44 -8.48 -6.60
C ILE A 337 -1.80 -9.14 -6.46
N ALA A 338 -1.92 -10.28 -5.76
CA ALA A 338 -3.21 -10.91 -5.49
C ALA A 338 -4.17 -9.97 -4.76
N ALA A 339 -3.69 -9.26 -3.73
CA ALA A 339 -4.45 -8.25 -3.02
C ALA A 339 -4.86 -7.08 -3.93
N SER A 340 -3.95 -6.62 -4.80
CA SER A 340 -4.23 -5.54 -5.75
C SER A 340 -5.31 -5.94 -6.76
N VAL A 341 -5.25 -7.17 -7.29
CA VAL A 341 -6.29 -7.72 -8.18
C VAL A 341 -7.64 -7.74 -7.48
N ASN A 342 -7.72 -8.27 -6.26
CA ASN A 342 -8.96 -8.30 -5.50
C ASN A 342 -9.53 -6.90 -5.26
N LEU A 343 -8.69 -5.93 -4.90
CA LEU A 343 -9.11 -4.55 -4.67
C LEU A 343 -9.65 -3.88 -5.94
N VAL A 344 -8.99 -4.11 -7.07
CA VAL A 344 -9.44 -3.58 -8.38
C VAL A 344 -10.79 -4.19 -8.78
N GLU A 345 -10.95 -5.50 -8.64
CA GLU A 345 -12.22 -6.18 -8.90
C GLU A 345 -13.33 -5.75 -7.91
N ASP A 346 -12.97 -5.33 -6.69
CA ASP A 346 -13.88 -4.70 -5.73
C ASP A 346 -14.21 -3.23 -6.08
N GLY A 347 -13.64 -2.70 -7.17
CA GLY A 347 -13.94 -1.38 -7.71
C GLY A 347 -13.06 -0.25 -7.15
N VAL A 348 -11.86 -0.56 -6.70
CA VAL A 348 -10.84 0.45 -6.40
C VAL A 348 -10.42 1.15 -7.69
N ARG A 349 -10.33 2.47 -7.64
CA ARG A 349 -9.92 3.33 -8.76
C ARG A 349 -8.49 3.84 -8.64
N VAL A 350 -7.94 3.87 -7.43
CA VAL A 350 -6.57 4.32 -7.16
C VAL A 350 -5.91 3.33 -6.21
N LEU A 351 -4.78 2.77 -6.61
CA LEU A 351 -3.94 1.93 -5.76
C LEU A 351 -2.74 2.73 -5.26
N ASN A 352 -2.48 2.68 -3.97
CA ASN A 352 -1.26 3.21 -3.35
C ASN A 352 -0.28 2.06 -3.09
N TRP A 353 0.83 2.07 -3.81
CA TRP A 353 1.93 1.13 -3.66
C TRP A 353 3.16 1.84 -3.07
N SER A 354 3.22 1.93 -1.75
CA SER A 354 4.38 2.47 -1.03
C SER A 354 5.48 1.40 -0.83
N TRP A 355 5.68 0.54 -1.82
CA TRP A 355 6.64 -0.56 -1.80
C TRP A 355 7.38 -0.68 -3.14
N GLY A 356 8.47 -1.44 -3.13
CA GLY A 356 9.23 -1.81 -4.32
C GLY A 356 10.55 -2.45 -3.91
N ILE A 357 11.21 -3.09 -4.85
CA ILE A 357 12.39 -3.91 -4.63
C ILE A 357 13.48 -3.59 -5.66
N HIS A 358 14.73 -3.73 -5.25
CA HIS A 358 15.89 -3.63 -6.12
C HIS A 358 16.48 -5.02 -6.39
N ARG A 359 17.23 -5.14 -7.46
CA ARG A 359 18.05 -6.33 -7.72
C ARG A 359 19.28 -6.33 -6.81
N VAL A 360 19.73 -7.50 -6.36
CA VAL A 360 21.04 -7.65 -5.69
C VAL A 360 22.14 -7.12 -6.62
N GLY A 361 23.05 -6.32 -6.07
CA GLY A 361 24.11 -5.66 -6.82
C GLY A 361 23.70 -4.35 -7.49
N ALA A 362 22.44 -3.91 -7.33
CA ALA A 362 22.04 -2.57 -7.75
C ALA A 362 22.90 -1.51 -7.04
N ARG A 363 23.28 -0.46 -7.77
CA ARG A 363 24.11 0.60 -7.26
C ARG A 363 23.38 1.93 -7.22
N ASP A 364 23.73 2.73 -6.24
CA ASP A 364 23.25 4.10 -6.16
C ASP A 364 23.99 5.02 -7.16
N VAL A 365 23.60 6.28 -7.20
CA VAL A 365 24.22 7.28 -8.10
C VAL A 365 25.70 7.56 -7.80
N ARG A 366 26.23 7.12 -6.66
CA ARG A 366 27.63 7.24 -6.27
C ARG A 366 28.44 5.98 -6.57
N GLY A 367 27.75 4.91 -6.97
CA GLY A 367 28.32 3.60 -7.20
C GLY A 367 28.35 2.69 -5.97
N ASP A 368 27.77 3.13 -4.84
CA ASP A 368 27.61 2.31 -3.65
C ASP A 368 26.49 1.29 -3.85
N GLU A 369 26.61 0.12 -3.23
CA GLU A 369 25.61 -0.92 -3.34
C GLU A 369 24.33 -0.56 -2.58
N VAL A 370 23.17 -0.76 -3.23
CA VAL A 370 21.85 -0.61 -2.58
C VAL A 370 21.59 -1.83 -1.73
N ASP A 371 21.50 -1.65 -0.42
CA ASP A 371 21.38 -2.74 0.55
C ASP A 371 19.96 -2.99 1.07
N SER A 372 18.99 -2.19 0.64
CA SER A 372 17.62 -2.26 1.14
C SER A 372 16.67 -2.89 0.14
N LEU A 373 15.82 -3.81 0.63
CA LEU A 373 14.76 -4.45 -0.14
C LEU A 373 15.23 -5.09 -1.46
N VAL A 374 16.40 -5.73 -1.43
CA VAL A 374 16.98 -6.39 -2.60
C VAL A 374 16.43 -7.80 -2.80
N ARG A 375 16.46 -8.29 -4.04
CA ARG A 375 16.08 -9.65 -4.46
C ARG A 375 17.09 -10.20 -5.44
N SER A 376 17.21 -11.53 -5.48
CA SER A 376 18.07 -12.21 -6.47
C SER A 376 17.58 -11.99 -7.91
N GLY A 377 18.45 -12.22 -8.86
CA GLY A 377 18.09 -12.12 -10.28
C GLY A 377 16.96 -13.06 -10.69
N LEU A 378 16.92 -14.28 -10.10
CA LEU A 378 15.86 -15.25 -10.36
C LEU A 378 14.49 -14.73 -9.90
N ALA A 379 14.39 -14.22 -8.68
CA ALA A 379 13.15 -13.68 -8.16
C ALA A 379 12.71 -12.42 -8.90
N MET A 380 13.66 -11.54 -9.24
CA MET A 380 13.37 -10.31 -9.99
C MET A 380 12.77 -10.61 -11.35
N SER A 381 13.31 -11.59 -12.09
CA SER A 381 12.76 -11.99 -13.40
C SER A 381 11.32 -12.49 -13.28
N GLY A 382 11.02 -13.34 -12.30
CA GLY A 382 9.65 -13.81 -12.08
C GLY A 382 8.69 -12.69 -11.68
N TYR A 383 9.14 -11.71 -10.89
CA TYR A 383 8.31 -10.57 -10.51
C TYR A 383 8.09 -9.60 -11.66
N GLU A 384 9.03 -9.48 -12.57
CA GLU A 384 8.90 -8.67 -13.80
C GLU A 384 7.76 -9.22 -14.67
N GLU A 385 7.77 -10.51 -14.97
CA GLU A 385 6.71 -11.17 -15.73
C GLU A 385 5.34 -11.05 -15.04
N LEU A 386 5.28 -11.27 -13.73
CA LEU A 386 4.05 -11.12 -12.95
C LEU A 386 3.48 -9.69 -13.02
N LEU A 387 4.34 -8.69 -12.94
CA LEU A 387 3.94 -7.28 -13.01
C LEU A 387 3.54 -6.87 -14.43
N GLU A 388 4.22 -7.38 -15.45
CA GLU A 388 3.83 -7.18 -16.84
C GLU A 388 2.41 -7.70 -17.08
N GLU A 389 2.13 -8.93 -16.67
CA GLU A 389 0.80 -9.51 -16.78
C GLU A 389 -0.26 -8.73 -15.98
N PHE A 390 0.08 -8.24 -14.79
CA PHE A 390 -0.81 -7.38 -14.01
C PHE A 390 -1.16 -6.09 -14.76
N PHE A 391 -0.20 -5.40 -15.36
CA PHE A 391 -0.46 -4.17 -16.11
C PHE A 391 -1.16 -4.44 -17.45
N LEU A 392 -0.92 -5.57 -18.10
CA LEU A 392 -1.67 -6.02 -19.27
C LEU A 392 -3.15 -6.24 -18.92
N TRP A 393 -3.40 -6.96 -17.84
CA TRP A 393 -4.74 -7.19 -17.33
C TRP A 393 -5.45 -5.88 -16.96
N LEU A 394 -4.77 -4.96 -16.23
CA LEU A 394 -5.33 -3.65 -15.91
C LEU A 394 -5.73 -2.90 -17.18
N ARG A 395 -4.88 -2.86 -18.17
CA ARG A 395 -5.15 -2.14 -19.42
C ARG A 395 -6.36 -2.74 -20.18
N LYS A 396 -6.49 -4.06 -20.18
CA LYS A 396 -7.60 -4.74 -20.87
C LYS A 396 -8.93 -4.63 -20.12
N ALA A 397 -8.93 -4.89 -18.82
CA ALA A 397 -10.14 -5.06 -18.02
C ALA A 397 -10.51 -3.83 -17.18
N HIS A 398 -9.53 -3.04 -16.76
CA HIS A 398 -9.70 -1.91 -15.83
C HIS A 398 -8.88 -0.68 -16.28
N PRO A 399 -9.12 -0.16 -17.49
CA PRO A 399 -8.28 0.90 -18.10
C PRO A 399 -8.33 2.23 -17.36
N ASP A 400 -9.24 2.39 -16.43
CA ASP A 400 -9.46 3.61 -15.65
C ASP A 400 -8.80 3.58 -14.26
N VAL A 401 -8.13 2.50 -13.88
CA VAL A 401 -7.41 2.37 -12.60
C VAL A 401 -6.04 3.04 -12.68
N VAL A 402 -5.70 3.80 -11.65
CA VAL A 402 -4.39 4.45 -11.48
C VAL A 402 -3.63 3.76 -10.35
N VAL A 403 -2.42 3.35 -10.61
CA VAL A 403 -1.46 2.85 -9.61
C VAL A 403 -0.45 3.95 -9.29
N VAL A 404 -0.32 4.33 -8.04
CA VAL A 404 0.64 5.33 -7.57
C VAL A 404 1.71 4.61 -6.77
N ASN A 405 2.93 4.60 -7.28
CA ASN A 405 4.05 3.85 -6.70
C ASN A 405 5.20 4.76 -6.24
N SER A 406 5.82 4.40 -5.14
CA SER A 406 7.02 5.07 -4.64
C SER A 406 8.23 4.81 -5.54
N ALA A 407 9.01 5.85 -5.85
CA ALA A 407 10.22 5.70 -6.67
C ALA A 407 11.33 4.87 -5.99
N GLY A 408 11.33 4.80 -4.66
CA GLY A 408 12.33 4.10 -3.86
C GLY A 408 13.34 5.01 -3.17
N ASN A 409 14.06 4.43 -2.21
CA ASN A 409 14.97 5.15 -1.32
C ASN A 409 16.44 4.73 -1.48
N GLY A 410 16.80 4.10 -2.58
CA GLY A 410 18.17 3.63 -2.84
C GLY A 410 19.08 4.68 -3.48
N ALA A 411 18.63 5.91 -3.65
CA ALA A 411 19.35 6.94 -4.43
C ALA A 411 19.83 6.43 -5.80
N SER A 412 19.10 5.50 -6.41
CA SER A 412 19.48 4.80 -7.65
C SER A 412 18.70 5.30 -8.85
N TRP A 413 19.13 4.90 -10.04
CA TRP A 413 18.47 5.19 -11.30
C TRP A 413 17.40 4.14 -11.59
N SER A 414 16.16 4.54 -11.76
CA SER A 414 15.04 3.60 -11.98
C SER A 414 14.93 3.05 -13.40
N GLY A 415 15.73 3.52 -14.33
CA GLY A 415 15.62 3.18 -15.75
C GLY A 415 16.83 2.50 -16.39
N ARG A 416 17.78 2.01 -15.61
CA ARG A 416 18.98 1.30 -16.07
C ARG A 416 18.94 -0.19 -15.68
N ASP A 417 20.02 -0.92 -15.95
CA ASP A 417 20.18 -2.35 -15.63
C ASP A 417 20.02 -2.68 -14.15
N GLU A 418 20.14 -1.67 -13.30
CA GLU A 418 19.90 -1.73 -11.84
C GLU A 418 18.46 -1.37 -11.49
N TYR A 419 17.51 -1.79 -12.29
CA TYR A 419 16.13 -1.38 -12.18
C TYR A 419 15.48 -1.78 -10.85
N ARG A 420 14.50 -1.00 -10.49
CA ARG A 420 13.66 -1.23 -9.33
C ARG A 420 12.23 -1.56 -9.77
N LEU A 421 11.70 -2.67 -9.32
CA LEU A 421 10.29 -3.02 -9.54
C LEU A 421 9.40 -2.43 -8.44
N PRO A 422 8.18 -1.98 -8.75
CA PRO A 422 7.57 -1.87 -10.09
C PRO A 422 7.85 -0.55 -10.82
N SER A 423 8.58 0.39 -10.22
CA SER A 423 8.75 1.77 -10.75
C SER A 423 9.48 1.85 -12.09
N SER A 424 10.11 0.78 -12.56
CA SER A 424 10.74 0.70 -13.89
C SER A 424 9.74 0.52 -15.04
N PHE A 425 8.52 0.07 -14.78
CA PHE A 425 7.52 -0.13 -15.83
C PHE A 425 7.06 1.16 -16.49
N ILE A 426 6.82 1.08 -17.81
CA ILE A 426 6.24 2.18 -18.59
C ILE A 426 4.83 1.83 -18.97
N THR A 427 3.87 2.39 -18.27
CA THR A 427 2.47 2.28 -18.59
C THR A 427 1.73 3.54 -18.16
N ASP A 428 0.65 3.89 -18.85
CA ASP A 428 -0.16 5.06 -18.52
C ASP A 428 -0.81 4.94 -17.13
N GLN A 429 -1.01 3.73 -16.67
CA GLN A 429 -1.68 3.45 -15.40
C GLN A 429 -0.74 3.52 -14.18
N LEU A 430 0.57 3.64 -14.35
CA LEU A 430 1.54 3.72 -13.26
C LEU A 430 2.12 5.13 -13.13
N LEU A 431 1.89 5.77 -11.99
CA LEU A 431 2.53 7.03 -11.59
C LEU A 431 3.64 6.74 -10.58
N VAL A 432 4.85 7.20 -10.86
CA VAL A 432 6.02 7.03 -9.98
C VAL A 432 6.31 8.32 -9.22
N VAL A 433 6.41 8.20 -7.89
CA VAL A 433 6.50 9.34 -6.97
C VAL A 433 7.85 9.41 -6.29
N GLY A 434 8.59 10.47 -6.56
CA GLY A 434 9.82 10.84 -5.86
C GLY A 434 9.56 11.63 -4.58
N GLY A 435 10.62 11.76 -3.76
CA GLY A 435 10.55 12.46 -2.49
C GLY A 435 11.33 13.77 -2.48
N HIS A 436 10.74 14.84 -1.97
CA HIS A 436 11.43 16.08 -1.65
C HIS A 436 11.28 16.43 -0.15
N GLN A 437 12.10 17.35 0.30
CA GLN A 437 12.03 17.97 1.62
C GLN A 437 12.17 19.48 1.48
N ARG A 438 11.64 20.23 2.41
CA ARG A 438 11.78 21.69 2.41
C ARG A 438 13.24 22.08 2.56
N SER A 439 13.67 23.10 1.84
CA SER A 439 14.99 23.70 2.01
C SER A 439 15.00 24.65 3.22
N ASP A 440 16.17 24.88 3.79
CA ASP A 440 16.35 25.83 4.92
C ASP A 440 16.26 27.30 4.47
N GLN A 441 16.09 27.55 3.16
CA GLN A 441 16.02 28.90 2.60
C GLN A 441 14.62 29.49 2.74
N ALA A 442 14.55 30.70 3.24
CA ALA A 442 13.30 31.49 3.29
C ALA A 442 13.02 32.10 1.91
N VAL A 443 12.58 31.27 0.97
CA VAL A 443 12.24 31.67 -0.40
C VAL A 443 10.76 31.44 -0.69
N ALA A 444 10.25 32.13 -1.71
CA ALA A 444 8.86 31.98 -2.13
C ALA A 444 8.52 30.54 -2.50
N LEU A 445 7.26 30.16 -2.33
CA LEU A 445 6.78 28.81 -2.64
C LEU A 445 7.04 28.41 -4.10
N GLU A 446 6.94 29.35 -5.01
CA GLU A 446 7.16 29.15 -6.44
C GLU A 446 8.64 28.99 -6.82
N SER A 447 9.54 29.35 -5.91
CA SER A 447 10.97 29.20 -6.17
C SER A 447 11.36 27.73 -6.35
N PRO A 448 12.16 27.41 -7.35
CA PRO A 448 12.71 26.06 -7.49
C PRO A 448 13.50 25.58 -6.27
N THR A 449 14.11 26.52 -5.53
CA THR A 449 14.92 26.22 -4.34
C THR A 449 14.12 26.17 -3.04
N HIS A 450 12.78 26.30 -3.08
CA HIS A 450 11.91 26.18 -1.92
C HIS A 450 11.99 24.78 -1.28
N VAL A 451 12.18 23.78 -2.11
CA VAL A 451 12.40 22.39 -1.71
C VAL A 451 13.63 21.83 -2.42
N THR A 452 14.21 20.81 -1.83
CA THR A 452 15.28 20.03 -2.43
C THR A 452 14.84 18.59 -2.58
N LYS A 453 15.35 17.90 -3.59
CA LYS A 453 15.17 16.45 -3.71
C LYS A 453 15.74 15.78 -2.47
N ARG A 454 15.02 14.82 -1.93
CA ARG A 454 15.55 14.01 -0.84
C ARG A 454 16.71 13.14 -1.36
N ARG A 455 17.83 13.13 -0.63
CA ARG A 455 19.07 12.44 -1.00
C ARG A 455 18.89 10.97 -1.37
N SER A 456 18.10 10.24 -0.58
CA SER A 456 17.83 8.82 -0.80
C SER A 456 16.73 8.55 -1.83
N SER A 457 15.98 9.56 -2.29
CA SER A 457 14.96 9.33 -3.30
C SER A 457 15.59 8.87 -4.60
N ASN A 458 15.09 7.79 -5.17
CA ASN A 458 15.49 7.38 -6.51
C ASN A 458 15.14 8.47 -7.53
N VAL A 459 15.87 8.49 -8.61
CA VAL A 459 15.75 9.45 -9.69
C VAL A 459 15.53 8.73 -11.01
N ASP A 460 15.16 9.44 -12.00
CA ASP A 460 15.15 9.07 -13.40
C ASP A 460 13.97 9.74 -14.11
N MET A 461 13.94 9.60 -15.42
CA MET A 461 12.83 9.99 -16.29
C MET A 461 11.52 9.25 -15.97
N ARG A 462 11.60 8.20 -15.18
CA ARG A 462 10.44 7.43 -14.68
C ARG A 462 9.71 8.10 -13.52
N VAL A 463 10.34 9.03 -12.83
CA VAL A 463 9.69 9.76 -11.74
C VAL A 463 8.77 10.81 -12.35
N ASP A 464 7.47 10.59 -12.23
CA ASP A 464 6.46 11.48 -12.81
C ASP A 464 6.32 12.78 -12.02
N ILE A 465 6.42 12.71 -10.70
CA ILE A 465 6.22 13.83 -9.80
C ILE A 465 6.88 13.56 -8.44
N SER A 466 7.27 14.62 -7.73
CA SER A 466 7.79 14.52 -6.36
C SER A 466 6.86 15.21 -5.36
N ALA A 467 6.75 14.65 -4.17
CA ALA A 467 5.98 15.23 -3.08
C ALA A 467 6.76 15.21 -1.76
N ALA A 468 6.24 15.91 -0.75
CA ALA A 468 6.84 15.95 0.58
C ALA A 468 6.99 14.54 1.16
N ALA A 469 8.23 14.18 1.48
CA ALA A 469 8.60 12.81 1.83
C ALA A 469 8.91 12.60 3.31
N CYS A 470 8.73 13.61 4.15
CA CYS A 470 9.03 13.55 5.57
C CYS A 470 7.79 13.79 6.42
N ILE A 471 7.60 12.95 7.43
CA ILE A 471 6.50 13.04 8.39
C ILE A 471 7.01 12.96 9.82
N ARG A 472 6.23 13.50 10.75
CA ARG A 472 6.40 13.35 12.19
C ARG A 472 5.09 12.85 12.80
N PRO A 473 4.97 11.55 13.09
CA PRO A 473 3.72 10.95 13.57
C PRO A 473 3.22 11.51 14.91
N ALA A 474 4.12 12.01 15.74
CA ALA A 474 3.79 12.63 17.02
C ALA A 474 4.69 13.84 17.26
N PRO A 475 4.26 14.87 18.02
CA PRO A 475 5.03 16.11 18.23
C PRO A 475 6.45 15.89 18.76
N GLN A 476 6.67 14.86 19.55
CA GLN A 476 8.00 14.48 20.10
C GLN A 476 8.55 13.21 19.44
N GLY A 477 7.88 12.67 18.41
CA GLY A 477 8.27 11.48 17.70
C GLY A 477 9.46 11.69 16.77
N ARG A 478 10.09 10.58 16.38
CA ARG A 478 11.12 10.61 15.33
C ARG A 478 10.52 11.05 14.01
N VAL A 479 11.32 11.71 13.20
CA VAL A 479 10.98 12.03 11.82
C VAL A 479 11.23 10.80 10.95
N HIS A 480 10.23 10.42 10.19
CA HIS A 480 10.32 9.36 9.19
C HIS A 480 10.29 9.99 7.81
N CYS A 481 11.19 9.58 6.97
CA CYS A 481 11.28 10.11 5.62
C CYS A 481 11.50 8.98 4.61
N GLY A 482 10.81 9.08 3.48
CA GLY A 482 10.90 8.13 2.36
C GLY A 482 9.92 8.46 1.27
N THR A 483 10.17 7.98 0.07
CA THR A 483 9.23 8.11 -1.06
C THR A 483 7.89 7.44 -0.76
N SER A 484 7.86 6.48 0.18
CA SER A 484 6.65 5.86 0.71
C SER A 484 5.68 6.86 1.36
N TYR A 485 6.17 7.97 1.91
CA TYR A 485 5.34 9.03 2.52
C TYR A 485 4.95 10.13 1.52
N ALA A 486 5.68 10.26 0.43
CA ALA A 486 5.32 11.13 -0.69
C ALA A 486 4.17 10.53 -1.52
N THR A 487 4.17 9.22 -1.71
CA THR A 487 3.21 8.47 -2.50
C THR A 487 1.75 8.71 -2.09
N PRO A 488 1.36 8.63 -0.80
CA PRO A 488 -0.02 8.85 -0.38
C PRO A 488 -0.51 10.30 -0.60
N LEU A 489 0.36 11.30 -0.62
CA LEU A 489 -0.04 12.67 -0.99
C LEU A 489 -0.48 12.75 -2.45
N VAL A 490 0.25 12.09 -3.35
CA VAL A 490 -0.12 12.00 -4.76
C VAL A 490 -1.37 11.15 -4.93
N THR A 491 -1.46 10.01 -4.25
CA THR A 491 -2.65 9.14 -4.25
C THR A 491 -3.91 9.90 -3.82
N ALA A 492 -3.82 10.68 -2.74
CA ALA A 492 -4.93 11.49 -2.25
C ALA A 492 -5.33 12.59 -3.25
N THR A 493 -4.34 13.21 -3.90
CA THR A 493 -4.59 14.21 -4.94
C THR A 493 -5.31 13.60 -6.13
N VAL A 494 -4.84 12.43 -6.62
CA VAL A 494 -5.47 11.68 -7.71
C VAL A 494 -6.90 11.29 -7.35
N ALA A 495 -7.13 10.78 -6.14
CA ALA A 495 -8.47 10.43 -5.68
C ALA A 495 -9.40 11.65 -5.65
N ALA A 496 -8.93 12.80 -5.20
CA ALA A 496 -9.69 14.05 -5.22
C ALA A 496 -9.97 14.53 -6.66
N MET A 497 -8.99 14.45 -7.58
CA MET A 497 -9.20 14.76 -9.00
C MET A 497 -10.27 13.87 -9.62
N LEU A 498 -10.24 12.56 -9.37
CA LEU A 498 -11.23 11.60 -9.86
C LEU A 498 -12.62 11.80 -9.21
N SER A 499 -12.69 12.27 -7.97
CA SER A 499 -13.96 12.64 -7.36
C SER A 499 -14.59 13.89 -8.01
N ILE A 500 -13.77 14.80 -8.51
CA ILE A 500 -14.19 15.99 -9.27
C ILE A 500 -14.62 15.61 -10.68
N ASN A 501 -13.78 14.87 -11.39
CA ASN A 501 -14.03 14.38 -12.74
C ASN A 501 -13.77 12.87 -12.85
N PRO A 502 -14.81 12.03 -12.65
CA PRO A 502 -14.67 10.57 -12.67
C PRO A 502 -14.27 9.98 -14.04
N GLN A 503 -14.33 10.77 -15.10
CA GLN A 503 -14.03 10.33 -16.47
C GLN A 503 -12.56 10.52 -16.86
N LEU A 504 -11.73 11.08 -15.96
CA LEU A 504 -10.30 11.21 -16.22
C LEU A 504 -9.66 9.83 -16.41
N THR A 505 -8.95 9.68 -17.51
CA THR A 505 -8.11 8.51 -17.76
C THR A 505 -6.79 8.63 -17.00
N PRO A 506 -6.06 7.52 -16.78
CA PRO A 506 -4.73 7.56 -16.14
C PRO A 506 -3.75 8.53 -16.82
N ASP A 507 -3.68 8.53 -18.16
CA ASP A 507 -2.84 9.46 -18.91
C ASP A 507 -3.26 10.93 -18.68
N GLN A 508 -4.56 11.22 -18.69
CA GLN A 508 -5.06 12.56 -18.38
C GLN A 508 -4.72 12.97 -16.95
N VAL A 509 -4.80 12.07 -15.98
CA VAL A 509 -4.39 12.34 -14.59
C VAL A 509 -2.90 12.70 -14.55
N ARG A 510 -2.04 11.89 -15.17
CA ARG A 510 -0.59 12.16 -15.29
C ARG A 510 -0.34 13.52 -15.93
N MET A 511 -0.97 13.79 -17.07
CA MET A 511 -0.82 15.06 -17.79
C MET A 511 -1.22 16.26 -16.93
N LEU A 512 -2.35 16.19 -16.23
CA LEU A 512 -2.83 17.29 -15.36
C LEU A 512 -1.90 17.49 -14.16
N LEU A 513 -1.41 16.44 -13.54
CA LEU A 513 -0.43 16.52 -12.46
C LEU A 513 0.86 17.21 -12.93
N ARG A 514 1.40 16.82 -14.08
CA ARG A 514 2.62 17.43 -14.64
C ARG A 514 2.41 18.88 -15.06
N ARG A 515 1.30 19.21 -15.67
CA ARG A 515 0.97 20.60 -16.07
C ARG A 515 0.72 21.52 -14.87
N SER A 516 0.23 21.00 -13.77
CA SER A 516 0.03 21.75 -12.54
C SER A 516 1.31 21.93 -11.73
N ALA A 517 2.31 21.10 -11.95
CA ALA A 517 3.49 20.99 -11.11
C ALA A 517 4.29 22.29 -11.02
N LEU A 518 4.88 22.48 -9.85
CA LEU A 518 5.94 23.46 -9.61
C LEU A 518 7.29 22.83 -9.95
N THR A 519 8.30 23.67 -10.17
CA THR A 519 9.66 23.18 -10.45
C THR A 519 10.36 22.82 -9.14
N LEU A 520 11.13 21.74 -9.17
CA LEU A 520 12.08 21.36 -8.13
C LEU A 520 13.46 21.84 -8.53
N GLY A 521 14.17 22.50 -7.63
CA GLY A 521 15.52 22.99 -7.86
C GLY A 521 16.61 21.96 -7.61
N PRO A 522 17.85 22.28 -7.99
CA PRO A 522 18.99 21.42 -7.74
C PRO A 522 19.27 21.23 -6.25
N GLN A 523 19.78 20.07 -5.92
CA GLN A 523 20.19 19.75 -4.55
C GLN A 523 21.51 20.47 -4.25
N GLN A 524 21.53 21.31 -3.23
CA GLN A 524 22.66 22.20 -2.95
C GLN A 524 23.88 21.52 -2.32
N ASP A 525 23.72 20.31 -1.81
CA ASP A 525 24.76 19.62 -1.01
C ASP A 525 25.67 18.69 -1.83
N PHE A 526 25.58 18.76 -3.15
CA PHE A 526 26.40 17.93 -4.00
C PHE A 526 27.55 18.71 -4.58
N GLU A 527 28.73 18.13 -4.50
CA GLU A 527 29.92 18.59 -5.20
C GLU A 527 29.70 18.50 -6.72
N ALA A 528 30.53 19.13 -7.50
CA ALA A 528 30.34 19.42 -8.91
C ALA A 528 29.92 18.25 -9.85
N MET A 529 30.09 17.04 -9.37
CA MET A 529 29.63 15.87 -10.09
C MET A 529 28.13 15.72 -10.17
N ASP A 530 27.50 16.29 -9.25
CA ASP A 530 26.12 15.97 -8.96
C ASP A 530 25.18 16.87 -9.67
N ALA A 531 25.73 17.75 -10.42
CA ALA A 531 24.96 18.52 -11.37
C ALA A 531 24.22 17.68 -12.39
N GLU A 532 24.64 16.40 -12.44
CA GLU A 532 23.93 15.51 -13.26
C GLU A 532 22.68 15.00 -12.70
N ASP A 533 22.27 15.41 -11.60
CA ASP A 533 21.74 14.84 -11.03
C ASP A 533 20.55 15.03 -10.62
N LEU A 534 20.39 15.07 -10.09
CA LEU A 534 19.84 14.60 -9.18
C LEU A 534 18.61 15.17 -8.75
N THR A 535 18.34 16.21 -9.23
CA THR A 535 17.16 16.84 -8.88
C THR A 535 16.18 16.65 -9.80
N ALA A 536 16.65 16.39 -10.79
CA ALA A 536 15.86 16.38 -11.87
C ALA A 536 16.32 15.33 -12.70
N PRO A 537 15.48 14.72 -13.24
CA PRO A 537 15.74 13.92 -14.29
C PRO A 537 16.18 14.72 -15.37
N ILE A 538 16.92 15.26 -15.64
CA ILE A 538 17.23 15.88 -16.44
C ILE A 538 17.94 15.93 -17.25
N LEU A 539 18.34 15.85 -17.36
CA LEU A 539 18.98 16.40 -17.84
C LEU A 539 19.85 16.23 -18.75
N PRO A 540 19.82 15.20 -19.56
CA PRO A 540 20.49 15.08 -20.83
C PRO A 540 20.23 16.28 -21.73
N SER A 541 19.13 16.93 -21.55
CA SER A 541 18.79 18.08 -22.37
C SER A 541 19.68 19.31 -22.17
N GLU A 542 20.10 19.53 -20.98
CA GLU A 542 20.99 20.66 -20.70
C GLU A 542 22.39 20.43 -21.26
N ARG A 543 22.78 19.15 -21.40
CA ARG A 543 24.07 18.79 -21.96
C ARG A 543 24.11 18.77 -23.46
N ASN A 544 23.04 18.29 -24.08
CA ASN A 544 23.05 18.03 -25.53
C ASN A 544 22.17 18.98 -26.34
N GLY A 545 21.44 19.87 -25.70
CA GLY A 545 20.52 20.80 -26.38
C GLY A 545 19.36 20.14 -27.13
N GLN A 546 19.19 18.84 -27.00
CA GLN A 546 18.27 18.05 -27.83
C GLN A 546 16.93 17.69 -27.19
N LEU A 547 16.78 17.86 -25.91
CA LEU A 547 15.54 17.51 -25.22
C LEU A 547 14.93 18.74 -24.54
N GLN A 548 14.58 19.71 -25.35
CA GLN A 548 13.87 20.90 -24.85
C GLN A 548 12.35 20.71 -24.71
N HIS A 549 11.88 19.48 -24.58
CA HIS A 549 10.46 19.28 -24.34
C HIS A 549 10.14 19.74 -22.91
N PRO A 550 9.21 20.68 -22.71
CA PRO A 550 8.91 21.23 -21.37
C PRO A 550 8.43 20.19 -20.38
N ASP A 551 8.00 19.03 -20.86
CA ASP A 551 7.52 17.92 -20.03
C ASP A 551 8.62 16.86 -19.76
N LEU A 552 9.76 16.95 -20.42
CA LEU A 552 10.88 16.05 -20.23
C LEU A 552 12.02 16.83 -19.58
N GLY A 553 12.40 16.46 -18.42
CA GLY A 553 13.63 16.98 -17.91
C GLY A 553 13.53 18.04 -16.83
N ARG A 554 12.37 18.29 -16.29
CA ARG A 554 12.22 19.08 -15.07
C ARG A 554 11.59 18.21 -14.01
N SER A 555 12.22 18.14 -12.85
CA SER A 555 11.56 17.50 -11.71
C SER A 555 10.32 18.28 -11.35
N ALA A 556 9.21 17.61 -11.49
CA ALA A 556 7.91 18.15 -11.15
C ALA A 556 7.67 18.00 -9.65
N ARG A 557 7.38 19.10 -8.97
CA ARG A 557 6.92 19.13 -7.59
C ARG A 557 5.41 19.25 -7.57
N LEU A 558 4.74 18.40 -6.80
CA LEU A 558 3.29 18.38 -6.68
C LEU A 558 2.73 19.74 -6.22
N ASP A 559 1.78 20.27 -6.97
CA ASP A 559 0.90 21.38 -6.59
C ASP A 559 -0.53 20.86 -6.52
N MET A 560 -0.97 20.50 -5.32
CA MET A 560 -2.29 19.90 -5.10
C MET A 560 -3.42 20.85 -5.48
N LEU A 561 -3.30 22.13 -5.16
CA LEU A 561 -4.32 23.15 -5.49
C LEU A 561 -4.54 23.24 -7.01
N ARG A 562 -3.45 23.41 -7.75
CA ARG A 562 -3.52 23.60 -9.20
C ARG A 562 -3.95 22.32 -9.92
N ALA A 563 -3.58 21.14 -9.39
CA ALA A 563 -4.05 19.87 -9.91
C ALA A 563 -5.58 19.74 -9.79
N LEU A 564 -6.16 20.11 -8.65
CA LEU A 564 -7.62 20.12 -8.46
C LEU A 564 -8.30 21.16 -9.34
N ASP A 565 -7.73 22.35 -9.50
CA ASP A 565 -8.27 23.38 -10.39
C ASP A 565 -8.31 22.93 -11.85
N LEU A 566 -7.24 22.28 -12.34
CA LEU A 566 -7.23 21.70 -13.68
C LEU A 566 -8.23 20.54 -13.83
N ALA A 567 -8.48 19.76 -12.79
CA ALA A 567 -9.51 18.73 -12.81
C ALA A 567 -10.93 19.34 -12.93
N VAL A 568 -11.21 20.46 -12.25
CA VAL A 568 -12.47 21.21 -12.41
C VAL A 568 -12.61 21.72 -13.84
N GLN A 569 -11.58 22.37 -14.37
CA GLN A 569 -11.58 22.89 -15.74
C GLN A 569 -11.77 21.80 -16.80
N SER A 570 -11.20 20.61 -16.57
CA SER A 570 -11.38 19.47 -17.49
C SER A 570 -12.83 18.98 -17.55
N ARG A 571 -13.55 19.04 -16.42
CA ARG A 571 -14.99 18.70 -16.36
C ARG A 571 -15.87 19.71 -17.07
N GLU A 572 -15.52 20.99 -16.98
CA GLU A 572 -16.30 22.08 -17.61
C GLU A 572 -16.18 22.09 -19.14
N ARG A 573 -15.05 21.63 -19.68
CA ARG A 573 -14.82 21.54 -21.14
C ARG A 573 -15.59 20.41 -21.83
N VAL A 574 -16.05 19.42 -21.09
CA VAL A 574 -16.81 18.27 -21.62
C VAL A 574 -18.32 18.56 -21.65
N ARG A 575 -18.76 19.65 -21.01
CA ARG A 575 -20.14 20.16 -21.06
C ARG A 575 -20.29 21.18 -22.19
#